data_ca2a11bdf3bef8755ea7caed2534b608
#
_entry.id   ca2a11bdf3bef8755ea7caed2534b608
#
_cell.length_a   1.000
_cell.length_b   1.000
_cell.length_c   1.000
_cell.angle_alpha   90.00
_cell.angle_beta   90.00
_cell.angle_gamma   90.00
#
_symmetry.space_group_name_H-M   'P 1'
#
loop_
_entity.id
_entity.type
_entity.pdbx_description
1 polymer ?
#
loop_
_entity_poly.entity_id
_entity_poly.type
_entity_poly.pdbx_seq_one_letter_code
_entity_poly.pdbx_strand_id
1 'polypeptide(L)'
;MAVVDSLQGRFGPLKIYVAGNSMSSASTMTLGERLDGKLAGFIHTSSVNAIASYDTRKFKSRHLMVAHRMDSCSGTVASSAQHAHNVYGTDLILVEGGVSVGKSCEAVAHHGFNGIEKATVDKIVAWMLDDR
;
A
#
# COMPACT_ATOMS: atom_id res chain seq x y z
N MET A 1 -15.25 -10.91 -9.74
CA MET A 1 -14.77 -11.05 -8.35
C MET A 1 -14.61 -12.49 -7.88
N ALA A 2 -14.28 -13.37 -8.82
CA ALA A 2 -14.22 -14.81 -8.54
C ALA A 2 -13.33 -15.19 -7.34
N VAL A 3 -12.17 -14.54 -7.18
CA VAL A 3 -11.25 -14.83 -6.06
C VAL A 3 -11.86 -14.42 -4.73
N VAL A 4 -12.43 -13.22 -4.65
CA VAL A 4 -13.06 -12.73 -3.41
C VAL A 4 -14.26 -13.60 -3.04
N ASP A 5 -15.11 -13.91 -4.01
CA ASP A 5 -16.28 -14.76 -3.79
C ASP A 5 -15.88 -16.16 -3.33
N SER A 6 -14.82 -16.72 -3.93
CA SER A 6 -14.26 -18.03 -3.53
C SER A 6 -13.73 -18.01 -2.10
N LEU A 7 -13.00 -16.97 -1.71
CA LEU A 7 -12.46 -16.84 -0.36
C LEU A 7 -13.59 -16.69 0.67
N GLN A 8 -14.57 -15.86 0.39
CA GLN A 8 -15.72 -15.67 1.29
C GLN A 8 -16.58 -16.93 1.39
N GLY A 9 -16.76 -17.65 0.29
CA GLY A 9 -17.48 -18.90 0.28
C GLY A 9 -16.77 -20.01 1.07
N ARG A 10 -15.42 -20.00 1.05
CA ARG A 10 -14.61 -21.02 1.74
C ARG A 10 -14.39 -20.73 3.23
N PHE A 11 -14.19 -19.47 3.58
CA PHE A 11 -13.78 -19.07 4.93
C PHE A 11 -14.84 -18.24 5.67
N GLY A 12 -15.98 -17.94 5.03
CA GLY A 12 -17.02 -17.11 5.61
C GLY A 12 -16.73 -15.60 5.46
N PRO A 13 -17.41 -14.75 6.24
CA PRO A 13 -17.31 -13.29 6.12
C PRO A 13 -15.97 -12.79 6.69
N LEU A 14 -14.97 -12.71 5.82
CA LEU A 14 -13.63 -12.22 6.14
C LEU A 14 -13.48 -10.76 5.73
N LYS A 15 -12.63 -10.04 6.47
CA LYS A 15 -12.09 -8.77 6.01
C LYS A 15 -10.96 -9.08 5.02
N ILE A 16 -11.18 -8.72 3.76
CA ILE A 16 -10.21 -8.96 2.68
C ILE A 16 -9.54 -7.65 2.32
N TYR A 17 -8.22 -7.69 2.21
CA TYR A 17 -7.39 -6.59 1.78
C TYR A 17 -6.64 -6.96 0.50
N VAL A 18 -6.41 -5.97 -0.35
CA VAL A 18 -5.58 -6.14 -1.55
C VAL A 18 -4.35 -5.26 -1.43
N ALA A 19 -3.19 -5.84 -1.66
CA ALA A 19 -1.93 -5.12 -1.62
C ALA A 19 -1.24 -5.16 -2.98
N GLY A 20 -0.66 -4.06 -3.38
CA GLY A 20 0.15 -3.96 -4.60
C GLY A 20 1.40 -3.15 -4.35
N ASN A 21 2.54 -3.65 -4.84
CA ASN A 21 3.84 -3.01 -4.69
C ASN A 21 4.29 -2.38 -6.00
N SER A 22 4.86 -1.18 -5.93
CA SER A 22 5.46 -0.49 -7.06
C SER A 22 4.47 -0.35 -8.24
N MET A 23 4.75 -0.90 -9.40
CA MET A 23 3.82 -0.86 -10.56
C MET A 23 2.46 -1.46 -10.24
N SER A 24 2.40 -2.49 -9.40
CA SER A 24 1.13 -3.10 -8.98
C SER A 24 0.29 -2.18 -8.09
N SER A 25 0.86 -1.13 -7.53
CA SER A 25 0.07 -0.12 -6.80
C SER A 25 -0.87 0.66 -7.70
N ALA A 26 -0.55 0.80 -8.99
CA ALA A 26 -1.50 1.36 -9.96
C ALA A 26 -2.74 0.47 -10.09
N SER A 27 -2.56 -0.85 -10.05
CA SER A 27 -3.68 -1.79 -10.04
C SER A 27 -4.50 -1.69 -8.76
N THR A 28 -3.87 -1.56 -7.60
CA THR A 28 -4.62 -1.41 -6.34
C THR A 28 -5.38 -0.09 -6.28
N MET A 29 -4.88 0.97 -6.91
CA MET A 29 -5.63 2.23 -7.05
C MET A 29 -6.89 2.02 -7.90
N THR A 30 -6.76 1.36 -9.06
CA THR A 30 -7.90 1.04 -9.93
C THR A 30 -8.90 0.12 -9.23
N LEU A 31 -8.43 -0.90 -8.52
CA LEU A 31 -9.29 -1.79 -7.75
C LEU A 31 -10.00 -1.06 -6.62
N GLY A 32 -9.34 -0.09 -5.99
CA GLY A 32 -9.96 0.78 -4.98
C GLY A 32 -11.18 1.51 -5.51
N GLU A 33 -11.11 2.00 -6.76
CA GLU A 33 -12.26 2.62 -7.43
C GLU A 33 -13.40 1.62 -7.68
N ARG A 34 -13.05 0.43 -8.16
CA ARG A 34 -14.04 -0.57 -8.62
C ARG A 34 -14.67 -1.38 -7.50
N LEU A 35 -13.94 -1.58 -6.42
CA LEU A 35 -14.32 -2.49 -5.34
C LEU A 35 -14.52 -1.77 -4.01
N ASP A 36 -14.72 -0.44 -4.08
CA ASP A 36 -14.99 0.36 -2.90
C ASP A 36 -16.20 -0.17 -2.12
N GLY A 37 -16.02 -0.32 -0.83
CA GLY A 37 -17.05 -0.86 0.06
C GLY A 37 -17.24 -2.37 0.00
N LYS A 38 -16.64 -3.07 -0.99
CA LYS A 38 -16.70 -4.54 -1.09
C LYS A 38 -15.53 -5.22 -0.41
N LEU A 39 -14.37 -4.56 -0.37
CA LEU A 39 -13.18 -5.02 0.33
C LEU A 39 -12.92 -4.13 1.53
N ALA A 40 -12.26 -4.69 2.55
CA ALA A 40 -11.94 -3.97 3.78
C ALA A 40 -10.92 -2.86 3.54
N GLY A 41 -9.96 -3.08 2.66
CA GLY A 41 -9.00 -2.05 2.34
C GLY A 41 -8.02 -2.40 1.23
N PHE A 42 -7.27 -1.38 0.84
CA PHE A 42 -6.29 -1.42 -0.24
C PHE A 42 -4.97 -0.89 0.30
N ILE A 43 -3.89 -1.62 0.03
CA ILE A 43 -2.55 -1.30 0.54
C ILE A 43 -1.63 -1.05 -0.65
N HIS A 44 -1.04 0.14 -0.67
CA HIS A 44 -0.18 0.62 -1.76
C HIS A 44 1.24 0.76 -1.22
N THR A 45 2.11 -0.22 -1.52
CA THR A 45 3.50 -0.19 -1.06
C THR A 45 4.42 0.30 -2.16
N SER A 46 5.40 1.13 -1.80
CA SER A 46 6.28 1.81 -2.77
C SER A 46 5.47 2.32 -3.97
N SER A 47 4.46 3.13 -3.67
CA SER A 47 3.41 3.51 -4.62
C SER A 47 3.97 4.29 -5.79
N VAL A 48 3.40 4.06 -6.97
CA VAL A 48 3.64 4.93 -8.13
C VAL A 48 3.32 6.39 -7.79
N ASN A 49 4.03 7.32 -8.42
CA ASN A 49 3.90 8.75 -8.10
C ASN A 49 2.49 9.31 -8.29
N ALA A 50 1.66 8.68 -9.10
CA ALA A 50 0.26 9.05 -9.29
C ALA A 50 -0.56 9.01 -7.99
N ILE A 51 -0.08 8.32 -6.94
CA ILE A 51 -0.72 8.29 -5.62
C ILE A 51 -0.87 9.70 -5.03
N ALA A 52 0.00 10.63 -5.41
CA ALA A 52 -0.05 12.01 -4.94
C ALA A 52 -1.37 12.73 -5.26
N SER A 53 -2.08 12.28 -6.30
CA SER A 53 -3.37 12.84 -6.73
C SER A 53 -4.54 11.90 -6.47
N TYR A 54 -4.32 10.81 -5.75
CA TYR A 54 -5.33 9.80 -5.46
C TYR A 54 -6.09 10.18 -4.19
N ASP A 55 -7.22 10.84 -4.37
CA ASP A 55 -8.05 11.33 -3.27
C ASP A 55 -8.86 10.19 -2.65
N THR A 56 -8.42 9.68 -1.52
CA THR A 56 -9.06 8.56 -0.83
C THR A 56 -10.26 8.97 0.04
N ARG A 57 -10.53 10.26 0.20
CA ARG A 57 -11.64 10.74 1.06
C ARG A 57 -13.01 10.31 0.56
N LYS A 58 -13.11 10.01 -0.75
CA LYS A 58 -14.36 9.58 -1.40
C LYS A 58 -14.71 8.11 -1.16
N PHE A 59 -13.77 7.30 -0.65
CA PHE A 59 -13.93 5.87 -0.52
C PHE A 59 -14.45 5.45 0.86
N LYS A 60 -15.22 4.36 0.86
CA LYS A 60 -15.67 3.67 2.08
C LYS A 60 -14.63 2.69 2.59
N SER A 61 -13.93 2.01 1.69
CA SER A 61 -12.83 1.11 2.04
C SER A 61 -11.62 1.90 2.54
N ARG A 62 -10.89 1.28 3.46
CA ARG A 62 -9.65 1.88 3.99
C ARG A 62 -8.52 1.82 2.97
N HIS A 63 -7.67 2.82 2.97
CA HIS A 63 -6.48 2.88 2.13
C HIS A 63 -5.24 3.14 2.98
N LEU A 64 -4.18 2.38 2.72
CA LEU A 64 -2.88 2.53 3.37
C LEU A 64 -1.80 2.69 2.31
N MET A 65 -0.97 3.69 2.48
CA MET A 65 0.29 3.83 1.75
C MET A 65 1.44 3.38 2.64
N VAL A 66 2.39 2.65 2.07
CA VAL A 66 3.62 2.24 2.77
C VAL A 66 4.81 2.65 1.91
N ALA A 67 5.68 3.47 2.44
CA ALA A 67 6.82 3.99 1.70
C ALA A 67 8.10 3.93 2.54
N HIS A 68 9.22 3.69 1.89
CA HIS A 68 10.53 3.86 2.52
C HIS A 68 10.99 5.30 2.30
N ARG A 69 11.39 5.95 3.39
CA ARG A 69 11.84 7.36 3.35
C ARG A 69 12.96 7.59 2.34
N MET A 70 13.84 6.61 2.16
CA MET A 70 15.01 6.68 1.29
C MET A 70 14.82 5.99 -0.06
N ASP A 71 13.58 5.67 -0.44
CA ASP A 71 13.32 5.09 -1.77
C ASP A 71 13.78 6.05 -2.85
N SER A 72 14.81 5.65 -3.61
CA SER A 72 15.39 6.45 -4.68
C SER A 72 14.92 6.04 -6.08
N CYS A 73 13.95 5.14 -6.16
CA CYS A 73 13.31 4.82 -7.44
C CYS A 73 12.48 6.02 -7.90
N SER A 74 12.79 6.58 -9.07
CA SER A 74 12.19 7.83 -9.54
C SER A 74 10.68 7.73 -9.80
N GLY A 75 10.16 6.52 -10.04
CA GLY A 75 8.74 6.28 -10.28
C GLY A 75 7.90 6.12 -9.01
N THR A 76 8.53 6.06 -7.83
CA THR A 76 7.87 5.72 -6.56
C THR A 76 8.44 6.53 -5.39
N VAL A 77 8.64 7.82 -5.58
CA VAL A 77 9.26 8.67 -4.55
C VAL A 77 8.36 8.78 -3.32
N ALA A 78 8.95 8.69 -2.13
CA ALA A 78 8.22 8.75 -0.88
C ALA A 78 7.44 10.06 -0.70
N SER A 79 7.92 11.16 -1.28
CA SER A 79 7.25 12.46 -1.22
C SER A 79 5.85 12.44 -1.87
N SER A 80 5.60 11.57 -2.83
CA SER A 80 4.27 11.42 -3.45
C SER A 80 3.25 10.87 -2.44
N ALA A 81 3.64 9.85 -1.67
CA ALA A 81 2.80 9.30 -0.60
C ALA A 81 2.63 10.31 0.55
N GLN A 82 3.70 11.01 0.92
CA GLN A 82 3.63 12.07 1.94
C GLN A 82 2.68 13.19 1.53
N HIS A 83 2.70 13.58 0.25
CA HIS A 83 1.77 14.58 -0.27
C HIS A 83 0.31 14.12 -0.14
N ALA A 84 0.01 12.90 -0.57
CA ALA A 84 -1.35 12.36 -0.46
C ALA A 84 -1.81 12.27 1.00
N HIS A 85 -0.92 11.88 1.91
CA HIS A 85 -1.20 11.88 3.35
C HIS A 85 -1.54 13.28 3.86
N ASN A 86 -0.74 14.28 3.50
CA ASN A 86 -0.91 15.65 3.97
C ASN A 86 -2.18 16.31 3.41
N VAL A 87 -2.52 16.02 2.15
CA VAL A 87 -3.66 16.67 1.46
C VAL A 87 -4.98 15.94 1.72
N TYR A 88 -4.96 14.61 1.66
CA TYR A 88 -6.18 13.80 1.72
C TYR A 88 -6.37 13.05 3.04
N GLY A 89 -5.35 13.04 3.90
CA GLY A 89 -5.41 12.30 5.16
C GLY A 89 -5.29 10.78 5.00
N THR A 90 -4.88 10.30 3.82
CA THR A 90 -4.67 8.86 3.59
C THR A 90 -3.65 8.33 4.58
N ASP A 91 -3.93 7.17 5.20
CA ASP A 91 -3.00 6.56 6.15
C ASP A 91 -1.65 6.27 5.49
N LEU A 92 -0.58 6.57 6.19
CA LEU A 92 0.79 6.39 5.71
C LEU A 92 1.65 5.74 6.78
N ILE A 93 2.32 4.65 6.41
CA ILE A 93 3.43 4.09 7.15
C ILE A 93 4.71 4.47 6.40
N LEU A 94 5.52 5.32 7.02
CA LEU A 94 6.80 5.75 6.46
C LEU A 94 7.91 5.07 7.26
N VAL A 95 8.68 4.20 6.59
CA VAL A 95 9.73 3.43 7.23
C VAL A 95 11.11 3.92 6.81
N GLU A 96 12.11 3.60 7.61
CA GLU A 96 13.51 3.87 7.33
C GLU A 96 14.39 2.74 7.88
N GLY A 97 15.64 2.72 7.49
CA GLY A 97 16.56 1.65 7.86
C GLY A 97 16.73 0.61 6.76
N GLY A 98 17.24 -0.55 7.13
CA GLY A 98 17.59 -1.60 6.18
C GLY A 98 18.82 -1.28 5.35
N VAL A 99 18.99 -2.01 4.26
CA VAL A 99 20.15 -1.93 3.37
C VAL A 99 19.70 -1.79 1.93
N SER A 100 20.28 -0.85 1.20
CA SER A 100 20.01 -0.68 -0.23
C SER A 100 21.24 -1.09 -1.04
N VAL A 101 21.07 -2.08 -1.91
CA VAL A 101 22.09 -2.55 -2.85
C VAL A 101 21.47 -2.68 -4.24
N GLY A 102 22.31 -2.74 -5.26
CA GLY A 102 21.82 -2.85 -6.64
C GLY A 102 21.15 -1.58 -7.14
N LYS A 103 20.27 -1.73 -8.11
CA LYS A 103 19.56 -0.60 -8.73
C LYS A 103 18.41 -0.12 -7.84
N SER A 104 18.11 1.16 -7.94
CA SER A 104 17.16 1.84 -7.04
C SER A 104 15.74 1.28 -7.04
N CYS A 105 15.29 0.70 -8.15
CA CYS A 105 13.94 0.16 -8.28
C CYS A 105 13.86 -1.37 -8.08
N GLU A 106 14.92 -1.97 -7.58
CA GLU A 106 14.97 -3.42 -7.32
C GLU A 106 14.55 -3.74 -5.87
N ALA A 107 14.17 -5.00 -5.67
CA ALA A 107 13.73 -5.49 -4.36
C ALA A 107 14.82 -5.43 -3.28
N VAL A 108 16.10 -5.48 -3.68
CA VAL A 108 17.24 -5.41 -2.77
C VAL A 108 17.65 -3.97 -2.38
N ALA A 109 16.96 -2.99 -2.93
CA ALA A 109 17.09 -1.58 -2.56
C ALA A 109 16.11 -1.19 -1.45
N HIS A 110 16.17 0.05 -0.98
CA HIS A 110 15.14 0.60 -0.07
C HIS A 110 13.74 0.50 -0.67
N HIS A 111 13.62 0.58 -1.99
CA HIS A 111 12.37 0.38 -2.74
C HIS A 111 11.66 -0.92 -2.37
N GLY A 112 12.39 -1.99 -2.12
CA GLY A 112 11.88 -3.30 -1.72
C GLY A 112 11.89 -3.55 -0.22
N PHE A 113 12.16 -2.53 0.60
CA PHE A 113 12.22 -2.65 2.07
C PHE A 113 13.27 -3.64 2.55
N ASN A 114 14.35 -3.80 1.79
CA ASN A 114 15.39 -4.79 2.05
C ASN A 114 15.99 -4.63 3.46
N GLY A 115 15.99 -5.72 4.22
CA GLY A 115 16.49 -5.78 5.59
C GLY A 115 15.50 -5.35 6.66
N ILE A 116 14.34 -4.79 6.28
CA ILE A 116 13.27 -4.40 7.22
C ILE A 116 11.90 -4.96 6.80
N GLU A 117 11.89 -6.02 6.00
CA GLU A 117 10.65 -6.59 5.45
C GLU A 117 9.70 -7.02 6.56
N LYS A 118 10.20 -7.76 7.55
CA LYS A 118 9.38 -8.24 8.66
C LYS A 118 8.79 -7.10 9.47
N ALA A 119 9.61 -6.11 9.84
CA ALA A 119 9.15 -4.96 10.62
C ALA A 119 8.10 -4.15 9.85
N THR A 120 8.26 -4.03 8.53
CA THR A 120 7.30 -3.33 7.68
C THR A 120 5.98 -4.10 7.59
N VAL A 121 6.03 -5.41 7.38
CA VAL A 121 4.83 -6.27 7.35
C VAL A 121 4.12 -6.24 8.69
N ASP A 122 4.84 -6.29 9.80
CA ASP A 122 4.22 -6.23 11.13
C ASP A 122 3.40 -4.94 11.32
N LYS A 123 3.89 -3.81 10.81
CA LYS A 123 3.16 -2.53 10.84
C LYS A 123 1.92 -2.56 9.96
N ILE A 124 2.00 -3.18 8.78
CA ILE A 124 0.85 -3.35 7.89
C ILE A 124 -0.22 -4.21 8.56
N VAL A 125 0.17 -5.33 9.16
CA VAL A 125 -0.76 -6.22 9.86
C VAL A 125 -1.42 -5.50 11.04
N ALA A 126 -0.66 -4.72 11.82
CA ALA A 126 -1.22 -3.91 12.90
C ALA A 126 -2.28 -2.93 12.38
N TRP A 127 -2.04 -2.28 11.23
CA TRP A 127 -3.02 -1.41 10.60
C TRP A 127 -4.27 -2.19 10.15
N MET A 128 -4.11 -3.38 9.58
CA MET A 128 -5.24 -4.22 9.16
C MET A 128 -6.11 -4.64 10.34
N LEU A 129 -5.49 -4.93 11.49
CA LEU A 129 -6.19 -5.38 12.70
C LEU A 129 -6.78 -4.24 13.53
N ASP A 130 -6.46 -3.00 13.23
CA ASP A 130 -6.99 -1.83 13.91
C ASP A 130 -8.44 -1.58 13.46
N ASP A 131 -9.38 -1.68 14.40
CA ASP A 131 -10.81 -1.49 14.15
C ASP A 131 -11.18 0.01 14.19
N ARG A 132 -10.91 0.68 13.10
CA ARG A 132 -11.32 2.09 12.93
C ARG A 132 -12.48 2.24 11.99
#